data_e7a2a1b99d652cedd438bf660ba92de7
#
_entry.id   e7a2a1b99d652cedd438bf660ba92de7
#
_cell.length_a   1.000
_cell.length_b   1.000
_cell.length_c   1.000
_cell.angle_alpha   90.00
_cell.angle_beta   90.00
_cell.angle_gamma   90.00
#
_symmetry.space_group_name_H-M   'P 1'
#
loop_
_entity.id
_entity.type
_entity.pdbx_description
1 polymer ?
#
loop_
_entity_poly.entity_id
_entity_poly.type
_entity_poly.pdbx_seq_one_letter_code
_entity_poly.pdbx_strand_id
1 'polypeptide(L)'
;MMTDPSVLNRHKFSAIAHRDHDYCNPISAAKVERFLDLLPLDASSRVLDLGCGRAELALRIIERFGARVLAIDNSSLMLDAARERAEWTGALGRLHLDNVDIAEFQADPETFHLTVMLGAGGIPGGMAGICRHLKSWTKSGGYVLIGEGFWGKRPHPHYLAFLGGEQTQYLNHAGNVQAGVDAGLIPMHATTASRDEWDEYEWKYCRSIERYAREQPDDPDVPQMLARIRRWRDAYLRWGRETLGFAVYLFYRPGPTLG
;
A
#
# COMPACT_ATOMS: atom_id res chain seq x y z
N MET A 1 19.47 9.24 20.17
CA MET A 1 20.21 8.00 19.82
C MET A 1 20.87 8.24 18.48
N MET A 2 22.21 8.21 18.40
CA MET A 2 22.90 8.26 17.11
C MET A 2 22.65 6.92 16.41
N THR A 3 21.96 6.96 15.29
CA THR A 3 21.77 5.76 14.45
C THR A 3 23.12 5.31 13.92
N ASP A 4 23.40 4.01 13.98
CA ASP A 4 24.60 3.41 13.41
C ASP A 4 24.67 3.77 11.92
N PRO A 5 25.70 4.50 11.46
CA PRO A 5 25.82 4.92 10.07
C PRO A 5 25.99 3.75 9.09
N SER A 6 26.18 2.52 9.60
CA SER A 6 26.23 1.30 8.78
C SER A 6 24.86 0.75 8.40
N VAL A 7 23.76 1.26 8.99
CA VAL A 7 22.40 0.75 8.72
C VAL A 7 21.65 1.75 7.83
N LEU A 8 21.33 1.30 6.62
CA LEU A 8 20.54 2.09 5.66
C LEU A 8 19.23 2.58 6.28
N ASN A 9 19.01 3.89 6.28
CA ASN A 9 17.74 4.49 6.69
C ASN A 9 16.64 4.07 5.70
N ARG A 10 15.78 3.15 6.14
CA ARG A 10 14.72 2.56 5.30
C ARG A 10 13.67 3.57 4.86
N HIS A 11 13.31 4.53 5.72
CA HIS A 11 12.34 5.58 5.40
C HIS A 11 12.89 6.54 4.35
N LYS A 12 14.13 6.99 4.50
CA LYS A 12 14.82 7.83 3.50
C LYS A 12 14.94 7.12 2.16
N PHE A 13 15.37 5.84 2.18
CA PHE A 13 15.44 5.03 0.95
C PHE A 13 14.08 4.91 0.28
N SER A 14 13.03 4.56 1.03
CA SER A 14 11.68 4.40 0.50
C SER A 14 11.13 5.71 -0.07
N ALA A 15 11.28 6.82 0.64
CA ALA A 15 10.82 8.13 0.18
C ALA A 15 11.48 8.56 -1.15
N ILE A 16 12.80 8.34 -1.27
CA ILE A 16 13.54 8.65 -2.50
C ILE A 16 13.14 7.70 -3.64
N ALA A 17 13.06 6.40 -3.35
CA ALA A 17 12.75 5.40 -4.35
C ALA A 17 11.34 5.59 -4.95
N HIS A 18 10.37 6.06 -4.15
CA HIS A 18 8.99 6.30 -4.59
C HIS A 18 8.70 7.74 -5.02
N ARG A 19 9.70 8.61 -5.11
CA ARG A 19 9.47 10.03 -5.42
C ARG A 19 8.76 10.30 -6.76
N ASP A 20 8.87 9.37 -7.71
CA ASP A 20 8.29 9.47 -9.06
C ASP A 20 7.01 8.63 -9.22
N HIS A 21 6.53 8.00 -8.15
CA HIS A 21 5.32 7.18 -8.18
C HIS A 21 4.11 7.96 -7.69
N ASP A 22 2.95 7.72 -8.29
CA ASP A 22 1.66 8.16 -7.73
C ASP A 22 1.30 7.25 -6.57
N TYR A 23 1.31 5.93 -6.78
CA TYR A 23 1.09 4.91 -5.76
C TYR A 23 2.39 4.16 -5.46
N CYS A 24 2.66 3.87 -4.18
CA CYS A 24 3.83 3.08 -3.76
C CYS A 24 3.62 1.57 -3.99
N ASN A 25 2.92 1.21 -5.04
CA ASN A 25 2.64 -0.16 -5.48
C ASN A 25 2.41 -0.19 -7.00
N PRO A 26 2.40 -1.35 -7.67
CA PRO A 26 2.37 -1.44 -9.13
C PRO A 26 0.97 -1.32 -9.75
N ILE A 27 0.01 -0.67 -9.10
CA ILE A 27 -1.32 -0.45 -9.67
C ILE A 27 -1.37 0.88 -10.41
N SER A 28 -1.99 0.94 -11.58
CA SER A 28 -2.19 2.19 -12.31
C SER A 28 -3.31 3.04 -11.72
N ALA A 29 -3.19 4.37 -11.88
CA ALA A 29 -4.23 5.30 -11.49
C ALA A 29 -5.58 4.98 -12.16
N ALA A 30 -5.57 4.57 -13.44
CA ALA A 30 -6.79 4.18 -14.15
C ALA A 30 -7.51 2.98 -13.52
N LYS A 31 -6.78 2.04 -12.93
CA LYS A 31 -7.38 0.92 -12.20
C LYS A 31 -7.93 1.35 -10.84
N VAL A 32 -7.24 2.26 -10.15
CA VAL A 32 -7.73 2.84 -8.89
C VAL A 32 -9.04 3.60 -9.11
N GLU A 33 -9.14 4.41 -10.16
CA GLU A 33 -10.38 5.14 -10.49
C GLU A 33 -11.58 4.21 -10.65
N ARG A 34 -11.40 3.02 -11.26
CA ARG A 34 -12.48 2.02 -11.37
C ARG A 34 -12.99 1.53 -10.02
N PHE A 35 -12.11 1.43 -9.01
CA PHE A 35 -12.56 1.10 -7.66
C PHE A 35 -13.33 2.25 -7.04
N LEU A 36 -12.91 3.48 -7.25
CA LEU A 36 -13.63 4.67 -6.79
C LEU A 36 -15.03 4.78 -7.42
N ASP A 37 -15.19 4.37 -8.70
CA ASP A 37 -16.50 4.30 -9.38
C ASP A 37 -17.50 3.34 -8.70
N LEU A 38 -17.01 2.35 -7.98
CA LEU A 38 -17.83 1.34 -7.28
C LEU A 38 -18.22 1.73 -5.85
N LEU A 39 -17.67 2.83 -5.32
CA LEU A 39 -17.83 3.23 -3.93
C LEU A 39 -18.95 4.27 -3.78
N PRO A 40 -19.99 4.02 -2.97
CA PRO A 40 -21.06 4.97 -2.70
C PRO A 40 -20.68 5.91 -1.55
N LEU A 41 -19.56 6.62 -1.69
CA LEU A 41 -19.08 7.59 -0.71
C LEU A 41 -19.64 8.99 -1.01
N ASP A 42 -19.68 9.82 0.03
CA ASP A 42 -20.10 11.22 -0.02
C ASP A 42 -19.33 12.09 0.99
N ALA A 43 -19.70 13.35 1.12
CA ALA A 43 -19.06 14.31 2.01
C ALA A 43 -19.24 14.01 3.52
N SER A 44 -20.16 13.13 3.89
CA SER A 44 -20.37 12.65 5.26
C SER A 44 -19.54 11.41 5.58
N SER A 45 -18.97 10.78 4.55
CA SER A 45 -18.21 9.53 4.67
C SER A 45 -16.89 9.74 5.42
N ARG A 46 -16.54 8.75 6.25
CA ARG A 46 -15.26 8.67 6.95
C ARG A 46 -14.46 7.51 6.36
N VAL A 47 -13.22 7.77 6.01
CA VAL A 47 -12.30 6.80 5.40
C VAL A 47 -11.06 6.65 6.27
N LEU A 48 -10.54 5.43 6.38
CA LEU A 48 -9.25 5.11 6.99
C LEU A 48 -8.32 4.59 5.90
N ASP A 49 -7.14 5.20 5.75
CA ASP A 49 -6.08 4.80 4.81
C ASP A 49 -4.82 4.40 5.58
N LEU A 50 -4.54 3.10 5.65
CA LEU A 50 -3.44 2.52 6.39
C LEU A 50 -2.21 2.33 5.48
N GLY A 51 -1.08 2.94 5.88
CA GLY A 51 0.13 2.97 5.07
C GLY A 51 -0.06 3.87 3.85
N CYS A 52 -0.60 5.07 4.10
CA CYS A 52 -1.03 6.00 3.06
C CYS A 52 0.12 6.53 2.17
N GLY A 53 1.37 6.37 2.60
CA GLY A 53 2.52 6.94 1.90
C GLY A 53 2.36 8.45 1.68
N ARG A 54 2.37 8.87 0.42
CA ARG A 54 2.17 10.27 0.02
C ARG A 54 0.69 10.67 -0.13
N ALA A 55 -0.22 9.87 0.39
CA ALA A 55 -1.67 10.07 0.46
C ALA A 55 -2.37 10.25 -0.90
N GLU A 56 -1.85 9.70 -2.00
CA GLU A 56 -2.47 9.85 -3.32
C GLU A 56 -3.93 9.40 -3.34
N LEU A 57 -4.21 8.19 -2.81
CA LEU A 57 -5.58 7.67 -2.77
C LEU A 57 -6.49 8.53 -1.87
N ALA A 58 -5.99 8.91 -0.69
CA ALA A 58 -6.72 9.77 0.24
C ALA A 58 -7.14 11.11 -0.42
N LEU A 59 -6.21 11.74 -1.15
CA LEU A 59 -6.47 13.00 -1.86
C LEU A 59 -7.51 12.82 -2.97
N ARG A 60 -7.46 11.74 -3.76
CA ARG A 60 -8.48 11.44 -4.78
C ARG A 60 -9.86 11.18 -4.18
N ILE A 61 -9.91 10.48 -3.05
CA ILE A 61 -11.17 10.26 -2.32
C ILE A 61 -11.76 11.60 -1.83
N ILE A 62 -10.93 12.49 -1.31
CA ILE A 62 -11.36 13.83 -0.87
C ILE A 62 -11.86 14.64 -2.05
N GLU A 63 -11.10 14.71 -3.15
CA GLU A 63 -11.45 15.44 -4.35
C GLU A 63 -12.78 14.97 -4.94
N ARG A 64 -12.95 13.65 -5.06
CA ARG A 64 -14.10 13.05 -5.72
C ARG A 64 -15.38 13.08 -4.89
N PHE A 65 -15.29 12.77 -3.61
CA PHE A 65 -16.45 12.54 -2.73
C PHE A 65 -16.63 13.62 -1.65
N GLY A 66 -15.61 14.45 -1.43
CA GLY A 66 -15.61 15.34 -0.28
C GLY A 66 -15.55 14.63 1.07
N ALA A 67 -15.16 13.35 1.09
CA ALA A 67 -15.09 12.55 2.32
C ALA A 67 -14.00 13.05 3.28
N ARG A 68 -14.08 12.65 4.55
CA ARG A 68 -13.02 12.89 5.54
C ARG A 68 -12.15 11.66 5.64
N VAL A 69 -10.84 11.85 5.51
CA VAL A 69 -9.86 10.76 5.54
C VAL A 69 -8.93 10.91 6.72
N LEU A 70 -8.81 9.83 7.51
CA LEU A 70 -7.71 9.59 8.43
C LEU A 70 -6.70 8.72 7.70
N ALA A 71 -5.50 9.25 7.47
CA ALA A 71 -4.43 8.58 6.75
C ALA A 71 -3.22 8.42 7.66
N ILE A 72 -2.74 7.20 7.82
CA ILE A 72 -1.63 6.89 8.71
C ILE A 72 -0.46 6.28 7.95
N ASP A 73 0.74 6.66 8.36
CA ASP A 73 2.00 6.07 7.90
C ASP A 73 3.07 6.23 8.99
N ASN A 74 4.02 5.31 9.08
CA ASN A 74 5.11 5.41 10.05
C ASN A 74 6.33 6.18 9.52
N SER A 75 6.28 6.69 8.30
CA SER A 75 7.34 7.50 7.68
C SER A 75 6.98 8.99 7.72
N SER A 76 7.62 9.76 8.58
CA SER A 76 7.45 11.22 8.61
C SER A 76 7.75 11.87 7.26
N LEU A 77 8.76 11.36 6.52
CA LEU A 77 9.11 11.86 5.18
C LEU A 77 7.98 11.67 4.14
N MET A 78 7.23 10.57 4.24
CA MET A 78 6.06 10.35 3.40
C MET A 78 4.91 11.28 3.80
N LEU A 79 4.67 11.44 5.10
CA LEU A 79 3.62 12.32 5.61
C LEU A 79 3.90 13.80 5.35
N ASP A 80 5.15 14.24 5.36
CA ASP A 80 5.51 15.59 4.98
C ASP A 80 5.17 15.85 3.51
N ALA A 81 5.53 14.93 2.62
CA ALA A 81 5.15 15.01 1.20
C ALA A 81 3.62 14.93 1.00
N ALA A 82 2.91 14.14 1.82
CA ALA A 82 1.44 14.08 1.80
C ALA A 82 0.82 15.42 2.22
N ARG A 83 1.40 16.08 3.25
CA ARG A 83 0.93 17.40 3.73
C ARG A 83 1.11 18.48 2.66
N GLU A 84 2.30 18.56 2.05
CA GLU A 84 2.57 19.51 0.95
C GLU A 84 1.56 19.34 -0.20
N ARG A 85 1.26 18.10 -0.58
CA ARG A 85 0.27 17.82 -1.63
C ARG A 85 -1.15 18.21 -1.20
N ALA A 86 -1.53 17.95 0.04
CA ALA A 86 -2.83 18.33 0.59
C ALA A 86 -3.00 19.86 0.67
N GLU A 87 -1.94 20.59 0.98
CA GLU A 87 -1.92 22.04 0.93
C GLU A 87 -2.17 22.55 -0.51
N TRP A 88 -1.43 22.00 -1.46
CA TRP A 88 -1.53 22.39 -2.86
C TRP A 88 -2.91 22.10 -3.46
N THR A 89 -3.56 21.00 -3.06
CA THR A 89 -4.90 20.60 -3.53
C THR A 89 -6.05 21.19 -2.70
N GLY A 90 -5.76 21.90 -1.59
CA GLY A 90 -6.78 22.43 -0.69
C GLY A 90 -7.49 21.37 0.16
N ALA A 91 -6.91 20.18 0.30
CA ALA A 91 -7.53 19.04 0.99
C ALA A 91 -7.34 19.02 2.51
N LEU A 92 -6.48 19.89 3.09
CA LEU A 92 -6.12 19.88 4.52
C LEU A 92 -7.29 19.86 5.48
N GLY A 93 -8.40 20.53 5.15
CA GLY A 93 -9.58 20.56 6.01
C GLY A 93 -10.32 19.22 6.12
N ARG A 94 -9.96 18.23 5.29
CA ARG A 94 -10.59 16.91 5.22
C ARG A 94 -9.62 15.74 5.37
N LEU A 95 -8.30 16.00 5.35
CA LEU A 95 -7.24 15.03 5.54
C LEU A 95 -6.62 15.19 6.93
N HIS A 96 -6.67 14.13 7.72
CA HIS A 96 -5.92 14.02 8.96
C HIS A 96 -4.77 13.03 8.76
N LEU A 97 -3.54 13.46 9.06
CA LEU A 97 -2.31 12.66 8.89
C LEU A 97 -1.75 12.30 10.27
N ASP A 98 -1.63 11.01 10.56
CA ASP A 98 -1.05 10.50 11.79
C ASP A 98 0.23 9.71 11.52
N ASN A 99 1.29 10.03 12.27
CA ASN A 99 2.55 9.28 12.22
C ASN A 99 2.53 8.14 13.23
N VAL A 100 1.94 7.02 12.83
CA VAL A 100 1.74 5.83 13.67
C VAL A 100 2.09 4.57 12.88
N ASP A 101 2.71 3.60 13.55
CA ASP A 101 2.87 2.26 12.97
C ASP A 101 1.52 1.55 12.88
N ILE A 102 1.24 0.93 11.74
CA ILE A 102 -0.01 0.18 11.51
C ILE A 102 -0.23 -0.89 12.58
N ALA A 103 0.86 -1.53 13.06
CA ALA A 103 0.80 -2.56 14.08
C ALA A 103 0.34 -2.02 15.46
N GLU A 104 0.52 -0.73 15.72
CA GLU A 104 0.14 -0.05 16.96
C GLU A 104 -1.19 0.69 16.84
N PHE A 105 -1.68 0.89 15.61
CA PHE A 105 -2.90 1.66 15.37
C PHE A 105 -4.14 0.91 15.87
N GLN A 106 -5.00 1.65 16.54
CA GLN A 106 -6.30 1.18 17.01
C GLN A 106 -7.38 2.21 16.68
N ALA A 107 -8.55 1.75 16.36
CA ALA A 107 -9.74 2.58 16.15
C ALA A 107 -10.96 1.92 16.79
N ASP A 108 -11.97 2.72 17.09
CA ASP A 108 -13.26 2.19 17.53
C ASP A 108 -13.88 1.33 16.43
N PRO A 109 -14.50 0.20 16.79
CA PRO A 109 -15.19 -0.65 15.83
C PRO A 109 -16.23 0.12 15.00
N GLU A 110 -16.45 -0.30 13.79
CA GLU A 110 -17.50 0.22 12.91
C GLU A 110 -17.51 1.75 12.74
N THR A 111 -16.31 2.34 12.67
CA THR A 111 -16.15 3.81 12.58
C THR A 111 -16.15 4.32 11.14
N PHE A 112 -15.60 3.54 10.19
CA PHE A 112 -15.32 4.01 8.84
C PHE A 112 -16.27 3.40 7.81
N HIS A 113 -16.65 4.21 6.80
CA HIS A 113 -17.43 3.74 5.64
C HIS A 113 -16.57 2.98 4.64
N LEU A 114 -15.27 3.34 4.58
CA LEU A 114 -14.26 2.65 3.82
C LEU A 114 -12.98 2.52 4.66
N THR A 115 -12.41 1.33 4.69
CA THR A 115 -11.04 1.11 5.19
C THR A 115 -10.15 0.63 4.06
N VAL A 116 -8.95 1.18 3.99
CA VAL A 116 -8.00 0.93 2.91
C VAL A 116 -6.65 0.49 3.45
N MET A 117 -6.01 -0.43 2.76
CA MET A 117 -4.59 -0.79 2.93
C MET A 117 -4.04 -1.25 1.58
N LEU A 118 -3.26 -0.40 0.89
CA LEU A 118 -2.74 -0.71 -0.44
C LEU A 118 -1.24 -1.04 -0.42
N GLY A 119 -0.90 -2.30 -0.14
CA GLY A 119 0.47 -2.78 -0.21
C GLY A 119 1.36 -2.40 0.98
N ALA A 120 0.74 -2.02 2.11
CA ALA A 120 1.46 -1.81 3.35
C ALA A 120 1.56 -3.10 4.17
N GLY A 121 2.65 -3.25 4.93
CA GLY A 121 2.81 -4.31 5.92
C GLY A 121 2.37 -3.86 7.32
N GLY A 122 2.53 -4.73 8.32
CA GLY A 122 2.34 -4.38 9.73
C GLY A 122 1.19 -5.12 10.43
N ILE A 123 0.16 -5.57 9.70
CA ILE A 123 -0.91 -6.39 10.30
C ILE A 123 -0.51 -7.87 10.31
N PRO A 124 -0.46 -8.51 11.48
CA PRO A 124 -0.12 -9.93 11.56
C PRO A 124 -1.16 -10.84 10.90
N GLY A 125 -0.71 -11.99 10.40
CA GLY A 125 -1.59 -13.03 9.82
C GLY A 125 -1.88 -12.86 8.33
N GLY A 126 -1.08 -12.05 7.62
CA GLY A 126 -1.18 -11.88 6.17
C GLY A 126 -2.57 -11.41 5.73
N MET A 127 -3.01 -11.78 4.52
CA MET A 127 -4.30 -11.36 3.96
C MET A 127 -5.48 -11.63 4.91
N ALA A 128 -5.50 -12.78 5.59
CA ALA A 128 -6.59 -13.11 6.53
C ALA A 128 -6.59 -12.18 7.75
N GLY A 129 -5.40 -11.81 8.26
CA GLY A 129 -5.26 -10.84 9.35
C GLY A 129 -5.73 -9.46 8.90
N ILE A 130 -5.31 -9.00 7.74
CA ILE A 130 -5.71 -7.71 7.15
C ILE A 130 -7.24 -7.65 7.02
N CYS A 131 -7.85 -8.67 6.42
CA CYS A 131 -9.32 -8.72 6.25
C CYS A 131 -10.06 -8.59 7.60
N ARG A 132 -9.63 -9.31 8.64
CA ARG A 132 -10.27 -9.26 9.96
C ARG A 132 -10.14 -7.89 10.63
N HIS A 133 -8.94 -7.29 10.59
CA HIS A 133 -8.70 -5.98 11.22
C HIS A 133 -9.47 -4.88 10.51
N LEU A 134 -9.35 -4.77 9.19
CA LEU A 134 -10.06 -3.75 8.42
C LEU A 134 -11.58 -3.90 8.55
N LYS A 135 -12.10 -5.13 8.49
CA LYS A 135 -13.53 -5.40 8.71
C LYS A 135 -13.99 -4.88 10.08
N SER A 136 -13.20 -5.07 11.14
CA SER A 136 -13.63 -4.64 12.49
C SER A 136 -13.86 -3.12 12.59
N TRP A 137 -13.07 -2.33 11.87
CA TRP A 137 -13.18 -0.87 11.85
C TRP A 137 -14.16 -0.33 10.79
N THR A 138 -14.52 -1.15 9.81
CA THR A 138 -15.48 -0.79 8.77
C THR A 138 -16.91 -0.90 9.29
N LYS A 139 -17.77 0.04 9.01
CA LYS A 139 -19.21 -0.03 9.33
C LYS A 139 -19.89 -1.18 8.61
N SER A 140 -20.97 -1.71 9.19
CA SER A 140 -21.93 -2.53 8.46
C SER A 140 -22.47 -1.75 7.25
N GLY A 141 -22.47 -2.36 6.06
CA GLY A 141 -22.76 -1.67 4.80
C GLY A 141 -21.60 -0.89 4.20
N GLY A 142 -20.43 -0.90 4.84
CA GLY A 142 -19.21 -0.25 4.36
C GLY A 142 -18.33 -1.16 3.49
N TYR A 143 -17.18 -0.65 3.10
CA TYR A 143 -16.28 -1.29 2.15
C TYR A 143 -14.86 -1.43 2.70
N VAL A 144 -14.17 -2.46 2.24
CA VAL A 144 -12.76 -2.74 2.55
C VAL A 144 -12.01 -2.83 1.24
N LEU A 145 -10.95 -2.02 1.07
CA LEU A 145 -10.10 -2.01 -0.13
C LEU A 145 -8.68 -2.44 0.26
N ILE A 146 -8.23 -3.58 -0.28
CA ILE A 146 -6.94 -4.17 0.06
C ILE A 146 -6.11 -4.34 -1.21
N GLY A 147 -4.89 -3.82 -1.22
CA GLY A 147 -3.86 -4.15 -2.19
C GLY A 147 -2.84 -5.10 -1.57
N GLU A 148 -2.65 -6.28 -2.16
CA GLU A 148 -1.76 -7.29 -1.62
C GLU A 148 -1.04 -8.07 -2.70
N GLY A 149 0.17 -8.52 -2.38
CA GLY A 149 0.94 -9.45 -3.19
C GLY A 149 0.27 -10.82 -3.31
N PHE A 150 0.58 -11.52 -4.38
CA PHE A 150 0.18 -12.91 -4.53
C PHE A 150 1.21 -13.70 -5.38
N TRP A 151 1.32 -15.00 -5.12
CA TRP A 151 2.11 -15.86 -5.96
C TRP A 151 1.34 -16.24 -7.22
N GLY A 152 1.76 -15.71 -8.37
CA GLY A 152 1.27 -16.11 -9.69
C GLY A 152 1.84 -17.46 -10.12
N LYS A 153 3.06 -17.77 -9.68
CA LYS A 153 3.74 -19.06 -9.85
C LYS A 153 4.48 -19.42 -8.56
N ARG A 154 4.85 -20.69 -8.43
CA ARG A 154 5.69 -21.14 -7.33
C ARG A 154 7.01 -20.36 -7.34
N PRO A 155 7.39 -19.66 -6.26
CA PRO A 155 8.60 -18.87 -6.21
C PRO A 155 9.85 -19.79 -6.21
N HIS A 156 10.90 -19.30 -6.86
CA HIS A 156 12.20 -19.97 -6.85
C HIS A 156 12.83 -19.86 -5.45
N PRO A 157 13.49 -20.90 -4.92
CA PRO A 157 14.09 -20.86 -3.58
C PRO A 157 15.05 -19.68 -3.36
N HIS A 158 15.87 -19.34 -4.35
CA HIS A 158 16.75 -18.15 -4.26
C HIS A 158 15.98 -16.83 -4.17
N TYR A 159 14.78 -16.73 -4.76
CA TYR A 159 13.95 -15.55 -4.64
C TYR A 159 13.34 -15.44 -3.25
N LEU A 160 12.87 -16.55 -2.68
CA LEU A 160 12.41 -16.59 -1.28
C LEU A 160 13.52 -16.17 -0.31
N ALA A 161 14.73 -16.74 -0.47
CA ALA A 161 15.89 -16.36 0.33
C ALA A 161 16.24 -14.86 0.17
N PHE A 162 16.14 -14.32 -1.04
CA PHE A 162 16.36 -12.89 -1.30
C PHE A 162 15.32 -12.00 -0.60
N LEU A 163 14.06 -12.40 -0.61
CA LEU A 163 12.97 -11.68 0.07
C LEU A 163 13.04 -11.82 1.60
N GLY A 164 13.83 -12.75 2.12
CA GLY A 164 13.87 -13.09 3.55
C GLY A 164 12.57 -13.71 4.04
N GLY A 165 11.78 -14.27 3.13
CA GLY A 165 10.45 -14.79 3.40
C GLY A 165 10.29 -16.29 3.15
N GLU A 166 9.12 -16.77 3.47
CA GLU A 166 8.66 -18.13 3.20
C GLU A 166 7.62 -18.15 2.07
N GLN A 167 7.39 -19.31 1.46
CA GLN A 167 6.36 -19.46 0.44
C GLN A 167 4.97 -19.12 0.95
N THR A 168 4.72 -19.31 2.24
CA THR A 168 3.46 -18.99 2.93
C THR A 168 3.23 -17.50 3.16
N GLN A 169 4.22 -16.64 2.88
CA GLN A 169 4.12 -15.19 3.02
C GLN A 169 2.97 -14.60 2.20
N TYR A 170 2.81 -15.11 0.96
CA TYR A 170 1.70 -14.72 0.09
C TYR A 170 0.86 -15.94 -0.29
N LEU A 171 -0.44 -15.73 -0.39
CA LEU A 171 -1.37 -16.67 -1.01
C LEU A 171 -1.29 -16.52 -2.55
N ASN A 172 -2.03 -17.33 -3.28
CA ASN A 172 -2.35 -17.04 -4.68
C ASN A 172 -3.55 -16.07 -4.76
N HIS A 173 -3.85 -15.56 -5.95
CA HIS A 173 -4.93 -14.59 -6.16
C HIS A 173 -6.29 -15.10 -5.63
N ALA A 174 -6.65 -16.34 -5.90
CA ALA A 174 -7.89 -16.95 -5.40
C ALA A 174 -7.88 -17.07 -3.87
N GLY A 175 -6.74 -17.41 -3.27
CA GLY A 175 -6.58 -17.48 -1.82
C GLY A 175 -6.76 -16.13 -1.13
N ASN A 176 -6.32 -15.03 -1.75
CA ASN A 176 -6.57 -13.69 -1.23
C ASN A 176 -8.06 -13.34 -1.23
N VAL A 177 -8.80 -13.70 -2.29
CA VAL A 177 -10.26 -13.53 -2.34
C VAL A 177 -10.92 -14.38 -1.26
N GLN A 178 -10.52 -15.66 -1.14
CA GLN A 178 -11.10 -16.59 -0.16
C GLN A 178 -10.86 -16.12 1.28
N ALA A 179 -9.69 -15.54 1.59
CA ALA A 179 -9.41 -14.96 2.90
C ALA A 179 -10.41 -13.85 3.29
N GLY A 180 -10.85 -13.05 2.32
CA GLY A 180 -11.93 -12.07 2.53
C GLY A 180 -13.27 -12.75 2.82
N VAL A 181 -13.64 -13.78 2.06
CA VAL A 181 -14.87 -14.57 2.28
C VAL A 181 -14.86 -15.23 3.65
N ASP A 182 -13.76 -15.86 4.04
CA ASP A 182 -13.59 -16.51 5.35
C ASP A 182 -13.67 -15.52 6.51
N ALA A 183 -13.29 -14.26 6.29
CA ALA A 183 -13.50 -13.17 7.23
C ALA A 183 -14.96 -12.65 7.26
N GLY A 184 -15.86 -13.21 6.42
CA GLY A 184 -17.26 -12.79 6.30
C GLY A 184 -17.43 -11.47 5.56
N LEU A 185 -16.57 -11.19 4.61
CA LEU A 185 -16.68 -10.10 3.63
C LEU A 185 -17.23 -10.66 2.31
N ILE A 186 -17.87 -9.82 1.52
CA ILE A 186 -18.38 -10.17 0.19
C ILE A 186 -17.47 -9.57 -0.87
N PRO A 187 -16.80 -10.36 -1.73
CA PRO A 187 -15.98 -9.84 -2.81
C PRO A 187 -16.85 -9.13 -3.85
N MET A 188 -16.52 -7.86 -4.12
CA MET A 188 -17.25 -7.01 -5.07
C MET A 188 -16.49 -6.83 -6.37
N HIS A 189 -15.17 -6.64 -6.28
CA HIS A 189 -14.32 -6.47 -7.45
C HIS A 189 -12.86 -6.81 -7.10
N ALA A 190 -12.09 -7.27 -8.08
CA ALA A 190 -10.65 -7.42 -7.98
C ALA A 190 -9.99 -7.10 -9.32
N THR A 191 -8.80 -6.51 -9.26
CA THR A 191 -7.96 -6.31 -10.44
C THR A 191 -6.49 -6.56 -10.12
N THR A 192 -5.78 -7.15 -11.05
CA THR A 192 -4.33 -7.42 -10.91
C THR A 192 -3.52 -6.33 -11.62
N ALA A 193 -2.36 -6.01 -11.10
CA ALA A 193 -1.37 -5.25 -11.85
C ALA A 193 -0.94 -6.07 -13.07
N SER A 194 -0.89 -5.44 -14.24
CA SER A 194 -0.32 -6.04 -15.44
C SER A 194 1.20 -6.13 -15.33
N ARG A 195 1.82 -6.91 -16.21
CA ARG A 195 3.28 -6.98 -16.27
C ARG A 195 3.91 -5.64 -16.61
N ASP A 196 3.28 -4.86 -17.48
CA ASP A 196 3.77 -3.55 -17.88
C ASP A 196 3.67 -2.53 -16.72
N GLU A 197 2.62 -2.59 -15.91
CA GLU A 197 2.49 -1.77 -14.70
C GLU A 197 3.55 -2.13 -13.65
N TRP A 198 3.87 -3.43 -13.50
CA TRP A 198 4.97 -3.89 -12.67
C TRP A 198 6.32 -3.39 -13.18
N ASP A 199 6.60 -3.54 -14.48
CA ASP A 199 7.84 -3.06 -15.10
C ASP A 199 7.97 -1.54 -14.91
N GLU A 200 6.92 -0.76 -15.16
CA GLU A 200 6.93 0.69 -14.95
C GLU A 200 7.22 1.07 -13.49
N TYR A 201 6.58 0.39 -12.54
CA TYR A 201 6.81 0.60 -11.11
C TYR A 201 8.26 0.30 -10.73
N GLU A 202 8.78 -0.86 -11.08
CA GLU A 202 10.14 -1.28 -10.71
C GLU A 202 11.22 -0.42 -11.39
N TRP A 203 11.01 -0.01 -12.64
CA TRP A 203 11.95 0.88 -13.32
C TRP A 203 11.92 2.30 -12.76
N LYS A 204 10.78 2.83 -12.35
CA LYS A 204 10.70 4.11 -11.61
C LYS A 204 11.44 4.01 -10.28
N TYR A 205 11.21 2.92 -9.55
CA TYR A 205 11.85 2.64 -8.27
C TYR A 205 13.38 2.66 -8.39
N CYS A 206 13.91 1.93 -9.37
CA CYS A 206 15.35 1.89 -9.66
C CYS A 206 15.90 3.25 -10.12
N ARG A 207 15.24 3.87 -11.09
CA ARG A 207 15.65 5.15 -11.69
C ARG A 207 15.72 6.27 -10.67
N SER A 208 14.79 6.31 -9.73
CA SER A 208 14.76 7.35 -8.67
C SER A 208 16.01 7.31 -7.79
N ILE A 209 16.48 6.13 -7.41
CA ILE A 209 17.72 5.97 -6.63
C ILE A 209 18.96 6.28 -7.47
N GLU A 210 19.05 5.78 -8.70
CA GLU A 210 20.18 6.05 -9.60
C GLU A 210 20.29 7.56 -9.94
N ARG A 211 19.15 8.27 -10.03
CA ARG A 211 19.11 9.71 -10.22
C ARG A 211 19.54 10.45 -8.96
N TYR A 212 19.02 10.07 -7.79
CA TYR A 212 19.41 10.65 -6.52
C TYR A 212 20.92 10.54 -6.26
N ALA A 213 21.51 9.39 -6.55
CA ALA A 213 22.95 9.19 -6.40
C ALA A 213 23.81 10.14 -7.26
N ARG A 214 23.31 10.59 -8.40
CA ARG A 214 24.00 11.59 -9.25
C ARG A 214 23.75 13.03 -8.78
N GLU A 215 22.57 13.28 -8.19
CA GLU A 215 22.17 14.60 -7.67
C GLU A 215 22.83 14.88 -6.30
N GLN A 216 23.10 13.83 -5.52
CA GLN A 216 23.62 13.90 -4.15
C GLN A 216 24.79 12.91 -3.94
N PRO A 217 25.90 13.06 -4.69
CA PRO A 217 27.00 12.08 -4.68
C PRO A 217 27.72 11.98 -3.32
N ASP A 218 27.66 13.05 -2.52
CA ASP A 218 28.34 13.13 -1.20
C ASP A 218 27.45 12.60 -0.05
N ASP A 219 26.20 12.21 -0.32
CA ASP A 219 25.34 11.62 0.70
C ASP A 219 25.88 10.24 1.12
N PRO A 220 26.20 10.03 2.42
CA PRO A 220 26.83 8.81 2.91
C PRO A 220 25.99 7.55 2.70
N ASP A 221 24.68 7.66 2.50
CA ASP A 221 23.78 6.52 2.27
C ASP A 221 23.80 6.03 0.80
N VAL A 222 24.30 6.83 -0.14
CA VAL A 222 24.26 6.53 -1.58
C VAL A 222 24.90 5.19 -1.95
N PRO A 223 26.08 4.81 -1.44
CA PRO A 223 26.66 3.50 -1.79
C PRO A 223 25.75 2.32 -1.41
N GLN A 224 25.13 2.39 -0.23
CA GLN A 224 24.23 1.33 0.25
C GLN A 224 22.90 1.34 -0.53
N MET A 225 22.37 2.52 -0.85
CA MET A 225 21.17 2.66 -1.68
C MET A 225 21.37 2.04 -3.06
N LEU A 226 22.47 2.34 -3.73
CA LEU A 226 22.82 1.76 -5.04
C LEU A 226 23.00 0.24 -4.96
N ALA A 227 23.72 -0.25 -3.97
CA ALA A 227 23.91 -1.68 -3.78
C ALA A 227 22.57 -2.41 -3.57
N ARG A 228 21.67 -1.81 -2.78
CA ARG A 228 20.32 -2.36 -2.51
C ARG A 228 19.47 -2.37 -3.77
N ILE A 229 19.35 -1.24 -4.47
CA ILE A 229 18.43 -1.12 -5.60
C ILE A 229 18.86 -2.00 -6.79
N ARG A 230 20.18 -2.11 -7.04
CA ARG A 230 20.72 -2.96 -8.11
C ARG A 230 20.47 -4.43 -7.84
N ARG A 231 20.66 -4.89 -6.59
CA ARG A 231 20.31 -6.26 -6.20
C ARG A 231 18.80 -6.52 -6.31
N TRP A 232 17.98 -5.55 -5.94
CA TRP A 232 16.53 -5.62 -6.07
C TRP A 232 16.11 -5.78 -7.52
N ARG A 233 16.59 -4.90 -8.41
CA ARG A 233 16.36 -4.98 -9.86
C ARG A 233 16.75 -6.33 -10.43
N ASP A 234 17.93 -6.83 -10.08
CA ASP A 234 18.41 -8.10 -10.60
C ASP A 234 17.54 -9.29 -10.12
N ALA A 235 17.06 -9.25 -8.88
CA ALA A 235 16.13 -10.24 -8.34
C ALA A 235 14.74 -10.14 -9.01
N TYR A 236 14.24 -8.93 -9.23
CA TYR A 236 13.00 -8.69 -9.97
C TYR A 236 13.07 -9.29 -11.37
N LEU A 237 14.09 -8.93 -12.14
CA LEU A 237 14.26 -9.40 -13.53
C LEU A 237 14.45 -10.91 -13.64
N ARG A 238 15.15 -11.52 -12.69
CA ARG A 238 15.43 -12.98 -12.71
C ARG A 238 14.23 -13.81 -12.26
N TRP A 239 13.48 -13.34 -11.27
CA TRP A 239 12.48 -14.16 -10.60
C TRP A 239 11.16 -13.43 -10.36
N GLY A 240 11.19 -12.18 -9.85
CA GLY A 240 10.02 -11.46 -9.36
C GLY A 240 9.00 -11.24 -10.46
N ARG A 241 9.44 -10.75 -11.61
CA ARG A 241 8.62 -10.38 -12.77
C ARG A 241 7.67 -11.49 -13.24
N GLU A 242 8.08 -12.75 -13.12
CA GLU A 242 7.29 -13.92 -13.56
C GLU A 242 6.56 -14.61 -12.42
N THR A 243 6.83 -14.24 -11.18
CA THR A 243 6.44 -15.01 -10.00
C THR A 243 5.50 -14.25 -9.08
N LEU A 244 5.81 -12.98 -8.77
CA LEU A 244 5.06 -12.17 -7.85
C LEU A 244 4.07 -11.28 -8.61
N GLY A 245 2.80 -11.40 -8.28
CA GLY A 245 1.74 -10.51 -8.70
C GLY A 245 1.35 -9.54 -7.59
N PHE A 246 0.61 -8.50 -7.96
CA PHE A 246 -0.06 -7.60 -7.03
C PHE A 246 -1.50 -7.42 -7.49
N ALA A 247 -2.43 -7.40 -6.56
CA ALA A 247 -3.83 -7.19 -6.86
C ALA A 247 -4.49 -6.28 -5.83
N VAL A 248 -5.51 -5.57 -6.27
CA VAL A 248 -6.40 -4.80 -5.42
C VAL A 248 -7.74 -5.50 -5.37
N TYR A 249 -8.28 -5.63 -4.16
CA TYR A 249 -9.53 -6.34 -3.86
C TYR A 249 -10.49 -5.38 -3.16
N LEU A 250 -11.69 -5.24 -3.67
CA LEU A 250 -12.79 -4.53 -3.04
C LEU A 250 -13.76 -5.53 -2.44
N PHE A 251 -14.01 -5.38 -1.15
CA PHE A 251 -14.99 -6.17 -0.42
C PHE A 251 -16.07 -5.28 0.17
N TYR A 252 -17.27 -5.82 0.29
CA TYR A 252 -18.37 -5.23 1.01
C TYR A 252 -18.51 -5.91 2.39
N ARG A 253 -18.71 -5.13 3.44
CA ARG A 253 -19.04 -5.65 4.77
C ARG A 253 -20.56 -5.73 4.91
N PRO A 254 -21.18 -6.93 4.90
CA PRO A 254 -22.62 -7.06 5.11
C PRO A 254 -23.00 -6.62 6.53
N GLY A 255 -24.22 -6.13 6.69
CA GLY A 255 -24.85 -5.96 8.00
C GLY A 255 -25.11 -7.31 8.67
N PRO A 256 -25.46 -7.33 9.96
CA PRO A 256 -25.91 -8.55 10.60
C PRO A 256 -27.11 -9.08 9.81
N THR A 257 -27.03 -10.36 9.42
CA THR A 257 -28.17 -11.06 8.84
C THR A 257 -29.29 -11.04 9.87
N LEU A 258 -30.42 -10.43 9.53
CA LEU A 258 -31.64 -10.61 10.29
C LEU A 258 -31.97 -12.09 10.19
N GLY A 259 -31.73 -12.84 11.29
CA GLY A 259 -32.04 -14.26 11.40
C GLY A 259 -33.54 -14.55 11.30
#